data_6a2cb5b57bcf5d7fff5dd9c08c31c396
#
_entry.id   6a2cb5b57bcf5d7fff5dd9c08c31c396
#
_cell.length_a   1.000
_cell.length_b   1.000
_cell.length_c   1.000
_cell.angle_alpha   90.00
_cell.angle_beta   90.00
_cell.angle_gamma   90.00
#
_symmetry.space_group_name_H-M   'P 1'
#
loop_
_entity.id
_entity.type
_entity.pdbx_description
1 polymer ?
#
loop_
_entity_poly.entity_id
_entity_poly.type
_entity_poly.pdbx_seq_one_letter_code
_entity_poly.pdbx_strand_id
1 'polypeptide(L)'
;MRWILDACTLIYLVKTDLFSKFMNLTEYSVVIDSSVYQEVVIKGKASSFPDASTAEISLNKFKIPVISIDITEGLDQFRDPGESSCYILAKEEGICLTSDDRAYKKFLNAGQKVMKLDSFYFEKLNQNKLTKAEFINILKK
;
A
#
# COMPACT_ATOMS: atom_id res chain seq x y z
N MET A 1 -1.74 5.65 14.56
CA MET A 1 -0.84 5.32 13.43
C MET A 1 -1.55 4.39 12.46
N ARG A 2 -1.35 4.56 11.17
CA ARG A 2 -2.01 3.77 10.14
C ARG A 2 -1.07 3.54 8.96
N TRP A 3 -1.28 2.41 8.26
CA TRP A 3 -0.58 2.12 7.02
C TRP A 3 -1.35 2.72 5.85
N ILE A 4 -0.64 3.39 4.95
CA ILE A 4 -1.19 3.95 3.73
C ILE A 4 -0.59 3.20 2.57
N LEU A 5 -1.43 2.51 1.78
CA LEU A 5 -0.97 1.74 0.64
C LEU A 5 -1.01 2.58 -0.63
N ASP A 6 0.09 2.58 -1.38
CA ASP A 6 0.07 3.12 -2.74
C ASP A 6 -0.50 2.09 -3.72
N ALA A 7 -0.73 2.51 -4.96
CA ALA A 7 -1.32 1.64 -5.97
C ALA A 7 -0.44 0.41 -6.25
N CYS A 8 0.87 0.59 -6.34
CA CYS A 8 1.79 -0.50 -6.63
C CYS A 8 1.75 -1.57 -5.55
N THR A 9 1.67 -1.18 -4.29
CA THR A 9 1.62 -2.11 -3.16
C THR A 9 0.30 -2.87 -3.14
N LEU A 10 -0.81 -2.17 -3.36
CA LEU A 10 -2.12 -2.82 -3.43
C LEU A 10 -2.17 -3.85 -4.55
N ILE A 11 -1.71 -3.49 -5.75
CA ILE A 11 -1.67 -4.39 -6.89
C ILE A 11 -0.77 -5.60 -6.59
N TYR A 12 0.40 -5.37 -6.00
CA TYR A 12 1.34 -6.44 -5.67
C TYR A 12 0.71 -7.44 -4.68
N LEU A 13 0.08 -6.95 -3.62
CA LEU A 13 -0.54 -7.82 -2.62
C LEU A 13 -1.69 -8.66 -3.20
N VAL A 14 -2.47 -8.08 -4.10
CA VAL A 14 -3.56 -8.78 -4.77
C VAL A 14 -3.00 -9.82 -5.75
N LYS A 15 -2.04 -9.43 -6.57
CA LYS A 15 -1.44 -10.27 -7.60
C LYS A 15 -0.74 -11.50 -7.04
N THR A 16 -0.09 -11.34 -5.89
CA THR A 16 0.64 -12.43 -5.23
C THR A 16 -0.22 -13.23 -4.27
N ASP A 17 -1.50 -12.86 -4.13
CA ASP A 17 -2.44 -13.48 -3.17
C ASP A 17 -1.96 -13.36 -1.72
N LEU A 18 -1.31 -12.25 -1.38
CA LEU A 18 -0.77 -11.99 -0.05
C LEU A 18 -1.60 -10.99 0.75
N PHE A 19 -2.71 -10.49 0.20
CA PHE A 19 -3.46 -9.43 0.86
C PHE A 19 -4.02 -9.86 2.21
N SER A 20 -4.64 -11.05 2.28
CA SER A 20 -5.19 -11.58 3.54
C SER A 20 -4.10 -11.79 4.58
N LYS A 21 -2.96 -12.34 4.16
CA LYS A 21 -1.83 -12.56 5.06
C LYS A 21 -1.30 -11.23 5.60
N PHE A 22 -1.16 -10.23 4.73
CA PHE A 22 -0.76 -8.88 5.14
C PHE A 22 -1.71 -8.32 6.20
N MET A 23 -3.02 -8.40 5.94
CA MET A 23 -4.02 -7.88 6.87
C MET A 23 -3.99 -8.59 8.22
N ASN A 24 -3.66 -9.88 8.24
CA ASN A 24 -3.54 -10.64 9.49
C ASN A 24 -2.26 -10.30 10.27
N LEU A 25 -1.24 -9.77 9.60
CA LEU A 25 0.04 -9.44 10.22
C LEU A 25 0.10 -8.00 10.75
N THR A 26 -0.67 -7.09 10.17
CA THR A 26 -0.57 -5.68 10.53
C THR A 26 -1.24 -5.39 11.87
N GLU A 27 -0.59 -4.55 12.69
CA GLU A 27 -1.11 -4.06 13.96
C GLU A 27 -1.84 -2.73 13.80
N TYR A 28 -1.58 -2.02 12.72
CA TYR A 28 -2.20 -0.73 12.45
C TYR A 28 -3.34 -0.86 11.47
N SER A 29 -4.26 0.06 11.52
CA SER A 29 -5.31 0.14 10.51
C SER A 29 -4.70 0.47 9.14
N VAL A 30 -5.39 0.04 8.08
CA VAL A 30 -4.93 0.23 6.70
C VAL A 30 -5.94 1.13 5.99
N VAL A 31 -5.44 2.12 5.26
CA VAL A 31 -6.29 3.02 4.46
C VAL A 31 -5.69 3.19 3.07
N ILE A 32 -6.54 3.56 2.12
CA ILE A 32 -6.10 4.00 0.80
C ILE A 32 -6.78 5.32 0.46
N ASP A 33 -6.15 6.10 -0.40
CA ASP A 33 -6.77 7.31 -0.93
C ASP A 33 -7.68 6.98 -2.11
N SER A 34 -8.64 7.85 -2.37
CA SER A 34 -9.58 7.68 -3.49
C SER A 34 -8.87 7.61 -4.84
N SER A 35 -7.74 8.29 -5.02
CA SER A 35 -6.98 8.22 -6.27
C SER A 35 -6.38 6.84 -6.49
N VAL A 36 -5.96 6.16 -5.42
CA VAL A 36 -5.48 4.77 -5.50
C VAL A 36 -6.64 3.85 -5.89
N TYR A 37 -7.80 4.02 -5.28
CA TYR A 37 -8.98 3.25 -5.62
C TYR A 37 -9.37 3.45 -7.09
N GLN A 38 -9.37 4.70 -7.56
CA GLN A 38 -9.67 5.01 -8.96
C GLN A 38 -8.70 4.31 -9.91
N GLU A 39 -7.41 4.35 -9.61
CA GLU A 39 -6.38 3.73 -10.45
C GLU A 39 -6.50 2.22 -10.48
N VAL A 40 -6.59 1.58 -9.32
CA VAL A 40 -6.54 0.12 -9.22
C VAL A 40 -7.87 -0.53 -9.58
N VAL A 41 -8.97 -0.01 -9.05
CA VAL A 41 -10.29 -0.64 -9.21
C VAL A 41 -11.03 -0.10 -10.43
N ILE A 42 -11.25 1.21 -10.50
CA ILE A 42 -12.11 1.79 -11.55
C ILE A 42 -11.43 1.71 -12.92
N LYS A 43 -10.23 2.26 -13.04
CA LYS A 43 -9.47 2.20 -14.30
C LYS A 43 -9.06 0.78 -14.64
N GLY A 44 -8.75 -0.03 -13.63
CA GLY A 44 -8.42 -1.44 -13.83
C GLY A 44 -9.57 -2.22 -14.44
N LYS A 45 -10.80 -2.02 -13.97
CA LYS A 45 -11.99 -2.66 -14.54
C LYS A 45 -12.25 -2.18 -15.96
N ALA A 46 -12.11 -0.88 -16.21
CA ALA A 46 -12.29 -0.31 -17.55
C ALA A 46 -11.30 -0.88 -18.56
N SER A 47 -10.10 -1.26 -18.11
CA SER A 47 -9.05 -1.87 -18.93
C SER A 47 -9.08 -3.41 -18.89
N SER A 48 -10.08 -4.00 -18.24
CA SER A 48 -10.27 -5.45 -18.13
C SER A 48 -9.11 -6.16 -17.41
N PHE A 49 -8.43 -5.50 -16.47
CA PHE A 49 -7.41 -6.14 -15.64
C PHE A 49 -8.07 -7.06 -14.61
N PRO A 50 -7.70 -8.35 -14.58
CA PRO A 50 -8.33 -9.30 -13.64
C PRO A 50 -8.12 -8.93 -12.17
N ASP A 51 -6.99 -8.30 -11.84
CA ASP A 51 -6.67 -7.92 -10.46
C ASP A 51 -7.60 -6.83 -9.90
N ALA A 52 -8.25 -6.04 -10.76
CA ALA A 52 -9.13 -4.96 -10.33
C ALA A 52 -10.32 -5.48 -9.52
N SER A 53 -10.98 -6.54 -10.00
CA SER A 53 -12.11 -7.16 -9.28
C SER A 53 -11.65 -7.81 -7.98
N THR A 54 -10.51 -8.48 -7.99
CA THR A 54 -9.93 -9.09 -6.78
C THR A 54 -9.57 -8.03 -5.75
N ALA A 55 -9.02 -6.90 -6.20
CA ALA A 55 -8.72 -5.79 -5.31
C ALA A 55 -9.99 -5.23 -4.66
N GLU A 56 -11.05 -5.01 -5.44
CA GLU A 56 -12.32 -4.53 -4.91
C GLU A 56 -12.89 -5.47 -3.86
N ILE A 57 -12.89 -6.77 -4.15
CA ILE A 57 -13.38 -7.79 -3.22
C ILE A 57 -12.57 -7.76 -1.92
N SER A 58 -11.24 -7.68 -2.02
CA SER A 58 -10.35 -7.64 -0.87
C SER A 58 -10.57 -6.40 -0.01
N LEU A 59 -10.70 -5.24 -0.63
CA LEU A 59 -10.96 -3.98 0.08
C LEU A 59 -12.28 -4.03 0.84
N ASN A 60 -13.32 -4.60 0.23
CA ASN A 60 -14.62 -4.74 0.86
C ASN A 60 -14.61 -5.77 2.00
N LYS A 61 -13.93 -6.88 1.79
CA LYS A 61 -13.84 -7.95 2.78
C LYS A 61 -13.22 -7.46 4.09
N PHE A 62 -12.14 -6.69 3.99
CA PHE A 62 -11.43 -6.16 5.15
C PHE A 62 -11.91 -4.78 5.57
N LYS A 63 -12.94 -4.24 4.92
CA LYS A 63 -13.54 -2.94 5.23
C LYS A 63 -12.51 -1.82 5.27
N ILE A 64 -11.63 -1.79 4.27
CA ILE A 64 -10.58 -0.78 4.20
C ILE A 64 -11.18 0.56 3.80
N PRO A 65 -10.99 1.61 4.61
CA PRO A 65 -11.49 2.93 4.28
C PRO A 65 -10.82 3.51 3.03
N VAL A 66 -11.64 4.12 2.16
CA VAL A 66 -11.16 4.89 1.02
C VAL A 66 -11.35 6.36 1.38
N ILE A 67 -10.27 7.10 1.48
CA ILE A 67 -10.27 8.49 1.96
C ILE A 67 -10.04 9.43 0.80
N SER A 68 -10.86 10.49 0.72
CA SER A 68 -10.65 11.56 -0.26
C SER A 68 -9.98 12.74 0.41
N ILE A 69 -8.87 13.20 -0.17
CA ILE A 69 -8.11 14.35 0.34
C ILE A 69 -7.75 15.29 -0.80
N ASP A 70 -7.42 16.54 -0.44
CA ASP A 70 -6.87 17.49 -1.41
C ASP A 70 -5.39 17.17 -1.62
N ILE A 71 -5.03 16.80 -2.85
CA ILE A 71 -3.67 16.39 -3.21
C ILE A 71 -2.83 17.53 -3.80
N THR A 72 -3.38 18.75 -3.86
CA THR A 72 -2.71 19.89 -4.52
C THR A 72 -1.28 20.11 -3.98
N GLU A 73 -1.13 20.10 -2.65
CA GLU A 73 0.19 20.27 -2.03
C GLU A 73 1.16 19.16 -2.42
N GLY A 74 0.66 17.92 -2.50
CA GLY A 74 1.49 16.78 -2.86
C GLY A 74 1.94 16.81 -4.31
N LEU A 75 1.15 17.39 -5.21
CA LEU A 75 1.50 17.48 -6.63
C LEU A 75 2.72 18.37 -6.87
N ASP A 76 3.08 19.26 -5.95
CA ASP A 76 4.32 20.03 -6.02
C ASP A 76 5.56 19.13 -5.83
N GLN A 77 5.42 18.07 -5.04
CA GLN A 77 6.49 17.10 -4.77
C GLN A 77 6.44 15.90 -5.70
N PHE A 78 5.24 15.42 -5.98
CA PHE A 78 5.01 14.19 -6.74
C PHE A 78 4.01 14.49 -7.86
N ARG A 79 4.35 14.12 -9.09
CA ARG A 79 3.45 14.31 -10.24
C ARG A 79 2.34 13.27 -10.28
N ASP A 80 2.57 12.12 -9.67
CA ASP A 80 1.59 11.03 -9.63
C ASP A 80 0.56 11.30 -8.53
N PRO A 81 -0.77 11.30 -8.86
CA PRO A 81 -1.79 11.54 -7.84
C PRO A 81 -1.79 10.54 -6.69
N GLY A 82 -1.51 9.26 -6.98
CA GLY A 82 -1.44 8.24 -5.93
C GLY A 82 -0.27 8.46 -4.97
N GLU A 83 0.90 8.83 -5.51
CA GLU A 83 2.05 9.18 -4.67
C GLU A 83 1.78 10.46 -3.86
N SER A 84 1.13 11.44 -4.48
CA SER A 84 0.78 12.70 -3.81
C SER A 84 -0.17 12.45 -2.64
N SER A 85 -1.18 11.61 -2.81
CA SER A 85 -2.13 11.29 -1.76
C SER A 85 -1.45 10.54 -0.60
N CYS A 86 -0.58 9.59 -0.90
CA CYS A 86 0.17 8.88 0.13
C CYS A 86 1.07 9.83 0.91
N TYR A 87 1.72 10.78 0.23
CA TYR A 87 2.54 11.80 0.86
C TYR A 87 1.74 12.63 1.87
N ILE A 88 0.58 13.13 1.47
CA ILE A 88 -0.24 13.98 2.33
C ILE A 88 -0.81 13.20 3.52
N LEU A 89 -1.31 11.99 3.27
CA LEU A 89 -1.84 11.15 4.35
C LEU A 89 -0.76 10.77 5.35
N ALA A 90 0.47 10.50 4.89
CA ALA A 90 1.58 10.16 5.76
C ALA A 90 2.02 11.34 6.63
N LYS A 91 1.86 12.56 6.16
CA LYS A 91 2.17 13.75 6.97
C LYS A 91 1.30 13.85 8.22
N GLU A 92 0.06 13.40 8.14
CA GLU A 92 -0.87 13.49 9.28
C GLU A 92 -0.54 12.46 10.36
N GLU A 93 -0.87 11.21 10.14
CA GLU A 93 -0.61 10.16 11.13
C GLU A 93 -0.42 8.81 10.44
N GLY A 94 0.50 8.74 9.49
CA GLY A 94 0.62 7.52 8.72
C GLY A 94 2.03 7.17 8.32
N ILE A 95 2.18 5.92 7.92
CA ILE A 95 3.40 5.42 7.31
C ILE A 95 3.01 4.90 5.94
N CYS A 96 3.62 5.46 4.89
CA CYS A 96 3.39 4.95 3.55
C CYS A 96 4.11 3.61 3.39
N LEU A 97 3.39 2.61 2.90
CA LEU A 97 3.96 1.29 2.64
C LEU A 97 4.04 1.11 1.13
N THR A 98 5.24 0.88 0.62
CA THR A 98 5.46 0.79 -0.82
C THR A 98 6.33 -0.41 -1.19
N SER A 99 6.03 -1.01 -2.34
CA SER A 99 6.86 -2.05 -2.94
C SER A 99 7.81 -1.48 -4.02
N ASP A 100 7.72 -0.18 -4.31
CA ASP A 100 8.47 0.48 -5.37
C ASP A 100 9.67 1.24 -4.80
N ASP A 101 10.88 0.88 -5.24
CA ASP A 101 12.12 1.52 -4.79
C ASP A 101 12.17 3.01 -5.12
N ARG A 102 11.64 3.42 -6.27
CA ARG A 102 11.64 4.83 -6.68
C ARG A 102 10.73 5.65 -5.78
N ALA A 103 9.53 5.16 -5.51
CA ALA A 103 8.59 5.81 -4.58
C ALA A 103 9.19 5.89 -3.18
N TYR A 104 9.82 4.81 -2.71
CA TYR A 104 10.48 4.79 -1.40
C TYR A 104 11.51 5.91 -1.28
N LYS A 105 12.38 6.06 -2.28
CA LYS A 105 13.42 7.10 -2.27
C LYS A 105 12.82 8.49 -2.29
N LYS A 106 11.76 8.71 -3.07
CA LYS A 106 11.08 10.00 -3.14
C LYS A 106 10.48 10.40 -1.79
N PHE A 107 9.76 9.47 -1.14
CA PHE A 107 9.16 9.73 0.16
C PHE A 107 10.23 9.98 1.22
N LEU A 108 11.30 9.20 1.20
CA LEU A 108 12.40 9.35 2.15
C LEU A 108 13.07 10.71 2.00
N ASN A 109 13.33 11.14 0.77
CA ASN A 109 13.92 12.44 0.48
C ASN A 109 13.00 13.60 0.86
N ALA A 110 11.69 13.39 0.83
CA ALA A 110 10.71 14.38 1.26
C ALA A 110 10.52 14.42 2.79
N GLY A 111 11.25 13.59 3.53
CA GLY A 111 11.17 13.56 4.98
C GLY A 111 9.93 12.87 5.54
N GLN A 112 9.26 12.05 4.73
CA GLN A 112 8.05 11.36 5.15
C GLN A 112 8.35 9.97 5.69
N LYS A 113 7.47 9.48 6.58
CA LYS A 113 7.55 8.13 7.09
C LYS A 113 7.14 7.15 5.99
N VAL A 114 8.07 6.30 5.62
CA VAL A 114 7.84 5.32 4.56
C VAL A 114 8.57 4.02 4.92
N MET A 115 7.97 2.89 4.57
CA MET A 115 8.57 1.59 4.76
C MET A 115 8.37 0.78 3.49
N LYS A 116 9.38 -0.02 3.14
CA LYS A 116 9.26 -0.97 2.03
C LYS A 116 8.51 -2.21 2.50
N LEU A 117 7.76 -2.82 1.61
CA LEU A 117 6.95 -3.99 1.95
C LEU A 117 7.80 -5.17 2.44
N ASP A 118 8.96 -5.40 1.84
CA ASP A 118 9.87 -6.46 2.29
C ASP A 118 10.40 -6.19 3.70
N SER A 119 10.67 -4.94 4.05
CA SER A 119 11.06 -4.55 5.40
C SER A 119 9.94 -4.81 6.40
N PHE A 120 8.70 -4.57 6.01
CA PHE A 120 7.55 -4.91 6.84
C PHE A 120 7.53 -6.40 7.21
N TYR A 121 7.69 -7.27 6.22
CA TYR A 121 7.71 -8.71 6.47
C TYR A 121 8.92 -9.15 7.30
N PHE A 122 10.09 -8.54 7.06
CA PHE A 122 11.30 -8.83 7.84
C PHE A 122 11.07 -8.48 9.33
N GLU A 123 10.43 -7.36 9.58
CA GLU A 123 10.08 -6.95 10.94
C GLU A 123 9.13 -7.94 11.61
N LYS A 124 8.15 -8.45 10.86
CA LYS A 124 7.23 -9.48 11.37
C LYS A 124 7.96 -10.79 11.69
N LEU A 125 8.96 -11.15 10.90
CA LEU A 125 9.82 -12.28 11.20
C LEU A 125 10.55 -12.06 12.54
N ASN A 126 11.13 -10.89 12.75
CA ASN A 126 11.82 -10.55 13.99
C ASN A 126 10.89 -10.54 15.20
N GLN A 127 9.61 -10.25 15.01
CA GLN A 127 8.60 -10.28 16.06
C GLN A 127 8.02 -11.68 16.30
N ASN A 128 8.54 -12.69 15.62
CA ASN A 128 8.05 -14.08 15.68
C ASN A 128 6.60 -14.26 15.19
N LYS A 129 6.13 -13.35 14.35
CA LYS A 129 4.78 -13.44 13.73
C LYS A 129 4.80 -14.20 12.42
N LEU A 130 6.00 -14.44 11.87
CA LEU A 130 6.24 -15.25 10.69
C LEU A 130 7.33 -16.24 11.00
N THR A 131 7.25 -17.46 10.46
CA THR A 131 8.36 -18.39 10.47
C THR A 131 9.35 -18.01 9.35
N LYS A 132 10.58 -18.47 9.47
CA LYS A 132 11.59 -18.25 8.43
C LYS A 132 11.15 -18.82 7.09
N ALA A 133 10.50 -19.99 7.09
CA ALA A 133 9.98 -20.61 5.87
C ALA A 133 8.89 -19.77 5.21
N GLU A 134 7.97 -19.22 6.02
CA GLU A 134 6.93 -18.31 5.52
C GLU A 134 7.52 -17.05 4.92
N PHE A 135 8.50 -16.45 5.59
CA PHE A 135 9.18 -15.25 5.11
C PHE A 135 9.86 -15.49 3.76
N ILE A 136 10.59 -16.60 3.63
CA ILE A 136 11.25 -16.97 2.38
C ILE A 136 10.22 -17.17 1.27
N ASN A 137 9.11 -17.82 1.56
CA ASN A 137 8.02 -18.02 0.60
C ASN A 137 7.44 -16.70 0.10
N ILE A 138 7.23 -15.75 1.00
CA ILE A 138 6.72 -14.42 0.64
C ILE A 138 7.70 -13.71 -0.30
N LEU A 139 8.99 -13.76 -0.02
CA LEU A 139 10.01 -13.11 -0.85
C LEU A 139 10.09 -13.70 -2.26
N LYS A 140 9.71 -14.96 -2.45
CA LYS A 140 9.73 -15.61 -3.76
C LYS A 140 8.55 -15.21 -4.66
N LYS A 141 7.55 -14.58 -4.10
CA LYS A 141 6.39 -14.12 -4.86
C LYS A 141 6.63 -12.74 -5.42
#